data_581248d6d1f3c105908b45b0cd58ad26
#
_entry.id   581248d6d1f3c105908b45b0cd58ad26
#
_cell.length_a   1.000
_cell.length_b   1.000
_cell.length_c   1.000
_cell.angle_alpha   90.00
_cell.angle_beta   90.00
_cell.angle_gamma   90.00
#
_symmetry.space_group_name_H-M   'P 1'
#
loop_
_entity.id
_entity.type
_entity.pdbx_description
1 polymer ?
#
loop_
_entity_poly.entity_id
_entity_poly.type
_entity_poly.pdbx_seq_one_letter_code
_entity_poly.pdbx_strand_id
1 'polypeptide(L)'
;EYHAQIVHEKFLRREMVLGFNKLLACSLDETMDIDDSLVDAHNLLDRLEGEFGHNNHMRDMDELMTATMVEAEGRIANNKNGVTGLPTGLADLDRMTSGLQKGELVVVAARPGVGKTAFALHMARSAAMAGYAVAVYSLEMQGERLADRWLTAVSEISARHWRSGTVSQQELIEAHTTAADLKRLPIHVDDSTSI
;
A
#
# COMPACT_ATOMS: atom_id res chain seq x y z
N GLU A 1 14.11 -35.34 10.75
CA GLU A 1 13.09 -34.30 10.45
C GLU A 1 11.99 -34.26 11.51
N TYR A 2 11.28 -35.34 11.82
CA TYR A 2 10.19 -35.38 12.80
C TYR A 2 10.58 -34.85 14.20
N HIS A 3 11.73 -35.25 14.74
CA HIS A 3 12.21 -34.77 16.03
C HIS A 3 12.61 -33.28 16.01
N ALA A 4 13.13 -32.79 14.88
CA ALA A 4 13.47 -31.39 14.72
C ALA A 4 12.20 -30.50 14.72
N GLN A 5 11.12 -30.95 14.10
CA GLN A 5 9.83 -30.26 14.12
C GLN A 5 9.25 -30.17 15.54
N ILE A 6 9.33 -31.27 16.33
CA ILE A 6 8.86 -31.25 17.72
C ILE A 6 9.69 -30.26 18.56
N VAL A 7 11.01 -30.24 18.40
CA VAL A 7 11.88 -29.32 19.12
C VAL A 7 11.55 -27.86 18.75
N HIS A 8 11.38 -27.61 17.48
CA HIS A 8 11.01 -26.26 16.97
C HIS A 8 9.64 -25.82 17.50
N GLU A 9 8.62 -26.69 17.45
CA GLU A 9 7.30 -26.38 18.02
C GLU A 9 7.38 -26.06 19.52
N LYS A 10 8.16 -26.84 20.28
CA LYS A 10 8.35 -26.60 21.72
C LYS A 10 9.12 -25.30 21.99
N PHE A 11 10.08 -24.96 21.15
CA PHE A 11 10.79 -23.67 21.21
C PHE A 11 9.83 -22.51 20.99
N LEU A 12 9.04 -22.53 19.91
CA LEU A 12 8.06 -21.49 19.62
C LEU A 12 7.03 -21.32 20.74
N ARG A 13 6.51 -22.41 21.29
CA ARG A 13 5.59 -22.36 22.44
C ARG A 13 6.22 -21.68 23.66
N ARG A 14 7.52 -21.89 23.89
CA ARG A 14 8.24 -21.21 24.99
C ARG A 14 8.40 -19.73 24.71
N GLU A 15 8.81 -19.34 23.51
CA GLU A 15 8.94 -17.94 23.11
C GLU A 15 7.60 -17.22 23.21
N MET A 16 6.50 -17.83 22.79
CA MET A 16 5.15 -17.29 22.97
C MET A 16 4.84 -17.06 24.45
N VAL A 17 5.03 -18.07 25.30
CA VAL A 17 4.74 -17.95 26.74
C VAL A 17 5.57 -16.85 27.39
N LEU A 18 6.88 -16.78 27.09
CA LEU A 18 7.77 -15.76 27.64
C LEU A 18 7.39 -14.36 27.15
N GLY A 19 7.12 -14.21 25.86
CA GLY A 19 6.74 -12.95 25.25
C GLY A 19 5.40 -12.42 25.77
N PHE A 20 4.37 -13.26 25.81
CA PHE A 20 3.05 -12.85 26.33
C PHE A 20 3.08 -12.55 27.85
N ASN A 21 3.88 -13.28 28.63
CA ASN A 21 4.05 -12.93 30.04
C ASN A 21 4.74 -11.57 30.23
N LYS A 22 5.73 -11.23 29.36
CA LYS A 22 6.34 -9.90 29.38
C LYS A 22 5.30 -8.82 29.04
N LEU A 23 4.51 -9.01 27.97
CA LEU A 23 3.46 -8.08 27.58
C LEU A 23 2.40 -7.91 28.68
N LEU A 24 2.01 -9.02 29.32
CA LEU A 24 1.08 -8.95 30.44
C LEU A 24 1.64 -8.11 31.59
N ALA A 25 2.91 -8.28 31.94
CA ALA A 25 3.56 -7.46 32.97
C ALA A 25 3.62 -5.98 32.59
N CYS A 26 3.96 -5.67 31.34
CA CYS A 26 3.95 -4.29 30.83
C CYS A 26 2.54 -3.67 30.84
N SER A 27 1.50 -4.45 30.46
CA SER A 27 0.11 -3.97 30.46
C SER A 27 -0.47 -3.74 31.86
N LEU A 28 0.11 -4.33 32.88
CA LEU A 28 -0.28 -4.13 34.29
C LEU A 28 0.51 -3.00 34.96
N ASP A 29 1.53 -2.48 34.32
CA ASP A 29 2.36 -1.38 34.83
C ASP A 29 1.78 -0.05 34.33
N GLU A 30 1.03 0.63 35.19
CA GLU A 30 0.39 1.92 34.89
C GLU A 30 1.40 3.05 34.61
N THR A 31 2.72 2.83 34.83
CA THR A 31 3.77 3.81 34.53
C THR A 31 4.27 3.74 33.09
N MET A 32 3.95 2.67 32.35
CA MET A 32 4.30 2.51 30.94
C MET A 32 3.26 3.12 30.02
N ASP A 33 3.74 3.73 28.92
CA ASP A 33 2.86 4.25 27.89
C ASP A 33 2.20 3.07 27.14
N ILE A 34 0.91 3.21 26.88
CA ILE A 34 0.13 2.21 26.15
C ILE A 34 0.64 2.02 24.71
N ASP A 35 1.12 3.10 24.09
CA ASP A 35 1.65 3.06 22.73
C ASP A 35 2.94 2.24 22.67
N ASP A 36 3.84 2.37 23.66
CA ASP A 36 5.04 1.54 23.79
C ASP A 36 4.68 0.06 23.97
N SER A 37 3.65 -0.23 24.77
CA SER A 37 3.17 -1.60 24.99
C SER A 37 2.59 -2.23 23.72
N LEU A 38 1.91 -1.43 22.89
CA LEU A 38 1.39 -1.87 21.58
C LEU A 38 2.52 -2.15 20.57
N VAL A 39 3.54 -1.29 20.55
CA VAL A 39 4.74 -1.52 19.71
C VAL A 39 5.46 -2.80 20.12
N ASP A 40 5.64 -3.06 21.41
CA ASP A 40 6.23 -4.30 21.92
C ASP A 40 5.40 -5.53 21.54
N ALA A 41 4.06 -5.42 21.56
CA ALA A 41 3.16 -6.49 21.13
C ALA A 41 3.30 -6.80 19.63
N HIS A 42 3.34 -5.78 18.77
CA HIS A 42 3.57 -5.96 17.34
C HIS A 42 4.93 -6.60 17.06
N ASN A 43 5.99 -6.08 17.68
CA ASN A 43 7.35 -6.63 17.53
C ASN A 43 7.44 -8.10 17.96
N LEU A 44 6.69 -8.51 18.99
CA LEU A 44 6.63 -9.92 19.40
C LEU A 44 5.94 -10.78 18.35
N LEU A 45 4.80 -10.31 17.82
CA LEU A 45 4.06 -11.03 16.79
C LEU A 45 4.86 -11.17 15.51
N ASP A 46 5.47 -10.10 15.01
CA ASP A 46 6.33 -10.09 13.82
C ASP A 46 7.49 -11.07 13.95
N ARG A 47 8.12 -11.13 15.14
CA ARG A 47 9.20 -12.07 15.41
C ARG A 47 8.71 -13.52 15.39
N LEU A 48 7.56 -13.79 16.02
CA LEU A 48 6.96 -15.13 16.01
C LEU A 48 6.53 -15.53 14.60
N GLU A 49 5.90 -14.63 13.83
CA GLU A 49 5.51 -14.86 12.44
C GLU A 49 6.74 -15.08 11.55
N GLY A 50 7.82 -14.33 11.74
CA GLY A 50 9.10 -14.55 11.07
C GLY A 50 9.66 -15.94 11.30
N GLU A 51 9.57 -16.45 12.52
CA GLU A 51 10.00 -17.81 12.87
C GLU A 51 9.04 -18.91 12.34
N PHE A 52 7.74 -18.62 12.23
CA PHE A 52 6.76 -19.50 11.61
C PHE A 52 6.81 -19.43 10.07
N GLY A 53 7.07 -18.24 9.51
CA GLY A 53 7.01 -17.97 8.07
C GLY A 53 8.30 -18.28 7.32
N HIS A 54 9.45 -18.40 8.01
CA HIS A 54 10.70 -18.79 7.38
C HIS A 54 10.84 -20.31 7.25
N ASN A 55 9.83 -20.97 6.69
CA ASN A 55 10.12 -22.03 5.77
C ASN A 55 10.74 -21.39 4.53
N ASN A 56 12.00 -20.97 4.63
CA ASN A 56 12.88 -20.80 3.49
C ASN A 56 13.12 -22.22 2.90
N HIS A 57 12.02 -22.84 2.46
CA HIS A 57 12.08 -24.04 1.66
C HIS A 57 12.77 -23.61 0.36
N MET A 58 14.00 -24.06 0.16
CA MET A 58 14.56 -24.06 -1.17
C MET A 58 13.55 -24.81 -2.04
N ARG A 59 12.83 -24.07 -2.88
CA ARG A 59 11.87 -24.63 -3.81
C ARG A 59 12.65 -25.30 -4.93
N ASP A 60 12.25 -26.50 -5.28
CA ASP A 60 12.85 -27.16 -6.42
C ASP A 60 12.35 -26.57 -7.75
N MET A 61 13.00 -26.95 -8.84
CA MET A 61 12.67 -26.40 -10.16
C MET A 61 11.27 -26.83 -10.62
N ASP A 62 10.79 -27.98 -10.20
CA ASP A 62 9.46 -28.50 -10.56
C ASP A 62 8.36 -27.64 -9.92
N GLU A 63 8.49 -27.35 -8.62
CA GLU A 63 7.57 -26.44 -7.91
C GLU A 63 7.58 -25.02 -8.51
N LEU A 64 8.79 -24.51 -8.86
CA LEU A 64 8.92 -23.19 -9.45
C LEU A 64 8.29 -23.12 -10.85
N MET A 65 8.53 -24.13 -11.68
CA MET A 65 7.96 -24.21 -13.02
C MET A 65 6.44 -24.36 -12.98
N THR A 66 5.92 -25.20 -12.09
CA THR A 66 4.48 -25.35 -11.90
C THR A 66 3.83 -24.02 -11.49
N ALA A 67 4.38 -23.33 -10.51
CA ALA A 67 3.88 -22.01 -10.09
C ALA A 67 3.97 -20.97 -11.22
N THR A 68 5.07 -20.97 -11.99
CA THR A 68 5.26 -20.06 -13.13
C THR A 68 4.23 -20.29 -14.24
N MET A 69 3.89 -21.54 -14.52
CA MET A 69 2.88 -21.86 -15.53
C MET A 69 1.48 -21.43 -15.10
N VAL A 70 1.11 -21.67 -13.84
CA VAL A 70 -0.16 -21.19 -13.27
C VAL A 70 -0.26 -19.66 -13.33
N GLU A 71 0.82 -18.97 -13.01
CA GLU A 71 0.85 -17.51 -13.10
C GLU A 71 0.76 -17.02 -14.55
N ALA A 72 1.43 -17.68 -15.49
CA ALA A 72 1.36 -17.34 -16.90
C ALA A 72 -0.07 -17.53 -17.46
N GLU A 73 -0.73 -18.62 -17.13
CA GLU A 73 -2.13 -18.87 -17.49
C GLU A 73 -3.05 -17.79 -16.90
N GLY A 74 -2.84 -17.41 -15.66
CA GLY A 74 -3.56 -16.31 -15.02
C GLY A 74 -3.34 -14.95 -15.72
N ARG A 75 -2.12 -14.65 -16.15
CA ARG A 75 -1.81 -13.44 -16.95
C ARG A 75 -2.52 -13.46 -18.32
N ILE A 76 -2.53 -14.60 -19.00
CA ILE A 76 -3.21 -14.75 -20.28
C ILE A 76 -4.74 -14.56 -20.11
N ALA A 77 -5.33 -15.17 -19.10
CA ALA A 77 -6.77 -15.06 -18.82
C ALA A 77 -7.21 -13.63 -18.45
N ASN A 78 -6.35 -12.89 -17.74
CA ASN A 78 -6.63 -11.53 -17.27
C ASN A 78 -6.11 -10.43 -18.20
N ASN A 79 -5.52 -10.78 -19.34
CA ASN A 79 -4.98 -9.80 -20.29
C ASN A 79 -6.09 -8.90 -20.84
N LYS A 80 -6.08 -7.63 -20.42
CA LYS A 80 -6.95 -6.58 -20.97
C LYS A 80 -6.11 -5.64 -21.83
N ASN A 81 -6.16 -5.81 -23.14
CA ASN A 81 -5.46 -4.93 -24.10
C ASN A 81 -3.92 -4.84 -23.90
N GLY A 82 -3.28 -5.95 -23.53
CA GLY A 82 -1.83 -5.98 -23.31
C GLY A 82 -1.38 -5.59 -21.92
N VAL A 83 -2.30 -5.22 -21.01
CA VAL A 83 -2.02 -4.91 -19.60
C VAL A 83 -2.36 -6.13 -18.76
N THR A 84 -1.35 -6.74 -18.16
CA THR A 84 -1.47 -7.94 -17.31
C THR A 84 -1.31 -7.59 -15.83
N GLY A 85 -0.64 -6.48 -15.55
CA GLY A 85 -0.44 -5.93 -14.21
C GLY A 85 -1.44 -4.83 -13.86
N LEU A 86 -1.11 -4.06 -12.82
CA LEU A 86 -1.88 -2.91 -12.37
C LEU A 86 -1.75 -1.76 -13.39
N PRO A 87 -2.86 -1.25 -13.96
CA PRO A 87 -2.78 -0.17 -14.94
C PRO A 87 -2.32 1.14 -14.31
N THR A 88 -1.36 1.81 -14.95
CA THR A 88 -0.89 3.13 -14.51
C THR A 88 -1.85 4.25 -14.92
N GLY A 89 -2.72 4.01 -15.89
CA GLY A 89 -3.60 5.01 -16.50
C GLY A 89 -2.93 5.83 -17.59
N LEU A 90 -1.69 5.50 -17.96
CA LEU A 90 -0.95 6.10 -19.05
C LEU A 90 -0.70 5.05 -20.14
N ALA A 91 -1.45 5.15 -21.23
CA ALA A 91 -1.51 4.12 -22.26
C ALA A 91 -0.15 3.72 -22.84
N ASP A 92 0.75 4.68 -23.03
CA ASP A 92 2.10 4.41 -23.56
C ASP A 92 2.98 3.71 -22.52
N LEU A 93 2.87 4.11 -21.24
CA LEU A 93 3.59 3.44 -20.17
C LEU A 93 3.07 2.01 -19.97
N ASP A 94 1.76 1.84 -19.92
CA ASP A 94 1.11 0.53 -19.80
C ASP A 94 1.48 -0.40 -20.97
N ARG A 95 1.61 0.13 -22.21
CA ARG A 95 2.08 -0.64 -23.36
C ARG A 95 3.54 -1.07 -23.21
N MET A 96 4.38 -0.24 -22.62
CA MET A 96 5.82 -0.53 -22.42
C MET A 96 6.07 -1.52 -21.29
N THR A 97 5.28 -1.43 -20.20
CA THR A 97 5.49 -2.21 -18.97
C THR A 97 4.52 -3.37 -18.80
N SER A 98 3.45 -3.42 -19.61
CA SER A 98 2.27 -4.28 -19.40
C SER A 98 1.58 -4.01 -18.05
N GLY A 99 1.69 -2.79 -17.52
CA GLY A 99 1.25 -2.40 -16.18
C GLY A 99 2.26 -2.75 -15.10
N LEU A 100 2.01 -2.30 -13.87
CA LEU A 100 2.89 -2.60 -12.72
C LEU A 100 2.64 -4.03 -12.24
N GLN A 101 3.70 -4.83 -12.14
CA GLN A 101 3.57 -6.23 -11.77
C GLN A 101 3.56 -6.42 -10.25
N LYS A 102 2.94 -7.49 -9.79
CA LYS A 102 2.85 -7.81 -8.38
C LYS A 102 4.23 -8.11 -7.79
N GLY A 103 4.54 -7.51 -6.64
CA GLY A 103 5.80 -7.71 -5.92
C GLY A 103 6.96 -6.85 -6.43
N GLU A 104 6.73 -5.98 -7.43
CA GLU A 104 7.77 -5.07 -7.94
C GLU A 104 7.85 -3.77 -7.12
N LEU A 105 9.08 -3.29 -6.94
CA LEU A 105 9.37 -1.95 -6.45
C LEU A 105 9.65 -1.03 -7.63
N VAL A 106 8.81 -0.02 -7.81
CA VAL A 106 8.99 1.00 -8.86
C VAL A 106 9.43 2.33 -8.25
N VAL A 107 10.59 2.83 -8.65
CA VAL A 107 11.14 4.09 -8.18
C VAL A 107 10.93 5.18 -9.21
N VAL A 108 10.23 6.25 -8.83
CA VAL A 108 10.00 7.43 -9.66
C VAL A 108 10.86 8.59 -9.16
N ALA A 109 11.80 9.03 -9.97
CA ALA A 109 12.68 10.15 -9.66
C ALA A 109 12.51 11.27 -10.68
N ALA A 110 12.49 12.51 -10.20
CA ALA A 110 12.42 13.71 -11.04
C ALA A 110 13.02 14.91 -10.30
N ARG A 111 13.45 15.93 -11.05
CA ARG A 111 13.84 17.22 -10.47
C ARG A 111 12.67 17.87 -9.76
N PRO A 112 12.88 18.72 -8.76
CA PRO A 112 11.82 19.49 -8.12
C PRO A 112 10.96 20.22 -9.16
N GLY A 113 9.63 20.23 -8.97
CA GLY A 113 8.68 20.94 -9.82
C GLY A 113 8.30 20.25 -11.15
N VAL A 114 8.91 19.13 -11.52
CA VAL A 114 8.59 18.39 -12.78
C VAL A 114 7.24 17.64 -12.72
N GLY A 115 6.71 17.40 -11.51
CA GLY A 115 5.41 16.75 -11.35
C GLY A 115 5.44 15.33 -10.81
N LYS A 116 6.52 14.90 -10.14
CA LYS A 116 6.65 13.57 -9.51
C LYS A 116 5.40 13.18 -8.69
N THR A 117 4.98 14.04 -7.77
CA THR A 117 3.80 13.79 -6.93
C THR A 117 2.51 13.72 -7.77
N ALA A 118 2.34 14.59 -8.77
CA ALA A 118 1.16 14.55 -9.65
C ALA A 118 1.09 13.22 -10.42
N PHE A 119 2.22 12.72 -10.89
CA PHE A 119 2.33 11.43 -11.56
C PHE A 119 1.97 10.28 -10.61
N ALA A 120 2.51 10.27 -9.38
CA ALA A 120 2.19 9.25 -8.38
C ALA A 120 0.69 9.25 -8.01
N LEU A 121 0.10 10.43 -7.80
CA LEU A 121 -1.33 10.58 -7.51
C LEU A 121 -2.22 10.15 -8.68
N HIS A 122 -1.78 10.37 -9.93
CA HIS A 122 -2.49 9.88 -11.11
C HIS A 122 -2.52 8.34 -11.14
N MET A 123 -1.37 7.69 -10.92
CA MET A 123 -1.30 6.23 -10.86
C MET A 123 -2.14 5.67 -9.71
N ALA A 124 -2.07 6.27 -8.52
CA ALA A 124 -2.88 5.88 -7.37
C ALA A 124 -4.38 5.91 -7.68
N ARG A 125 -4.85 6.99 -8.32
CA ARG A 125 -6.24 7.12 -8.77
C ARG A 125 -6.59 6.09 -9.84
N SER A 126 -5.73 5.87 -10.83
CA SER A 126 -5.96 4.88 -11.88
C SER A 126 -6.12 3.47 -11.31
N ALA A 127 -5.25 3.09 -10.37
CA ALA A 127 -5.33 1.83 -9.66
C ALA A 127 -6.65 1.70 -8.88
N ALA A 128 -7.03 2.74 -8.15
CA ALA A 128 -8.27 2.75 -7.37
C ALA A 128 -9.52 2.66 -8.26
N MET A 129 -9.52 3.33 -9.44
CA MET A 129 -10.59 3.22 -10.43
C MET A 129 -10.67 1.82 -11.05
N ALA A 130 -9.55 1.10 -11.12
CA ALA A 130 -9.52 -0.30 -11.54
C ALA A 130 -9.97 -1.28 -10.43
N GLY A 131 -10.34 -0.77 -9.24
CA GLY A 131 -10.88 -1.55 -8.12
C GLY A 131 -9.83 -2.03 -7.11
N TYR A 132 -8.58 -1.56 -7.20
CA TYR A 132 -7.53 -1.91 -6.25
C TYR A 132 -7.52 -0.93 -5.07
N ALA A 133 -7.34 -1.45 -3.86
CA ALA A 133 -7.09 -0.62 -2.69
C ALA A 133 -5.68 -0.04 -2.75
N VAL A 134 -5.55 1.26 -2.48
CA VAL A 134 -4.29 2.00 -2.57
C VAL A 134 -3.99 2.67 -1.23
N ALA A 135 -2.79 2.45 -0.72
CA ALA A 135 -2.24 3.19 0.41
C ALA A 135 -1.23 4.22 -0.09
N VAL A 136 -1.34 5.44 0.39
CA VAL A 136 -0.44 6.55 0.07
C VAL A 136 0.19 7.07 1.35
N TYR A 137 1.48 6.87 1.51
CA TYR A 137 2.25 7.41 2.63
C TYR A 137 2.92 8.71 2.19
N SER A 138 2.60 9.82 2.85
CA SER A 138 3.08 11.15 2.47
C SER A 138 3.89 11.79 3.59
N LEU A 139 5.21 11.78 3.48
CA LEU A 139 6.11 12.39 4.44
C LEU A 139 6.36 13.89 4.19
N GLU A 140 5.99 14.40 3.02
CA GLU A 140 6.25 15.79 2.60
C GLU A 140 5.00 16.67 2.64
N MET A 141 3.82 16.08 2.39
CA MET A 141 2.58 16.83 2.20
C MET A 141 1.45 16.29 3.05
N GLN A 142 0.68 17.19 3.64
CA GLN A 142 -0.56 16.86 4.36
C GLN A 142 -1.61 16.25 3.43
N GLY A 143 -2.45 15.37 3.95
CA GLY A 143 -3.47 14.64 3.20
C GLY A 143 -4.45 15.55 2.47
N GLU A 144 -4.86 16.68 3.09
CA GLU A 144 -5.75 17.67 2.46
C GLU A 144 -5.12 18.28 1.21
N ARG A 145 -3.80 18.48 1.19
CA ARG A 145 -3.10 19.00 0.02
C ARG A 145 -3.03 17.99 -1.12
N LEU A 146 -2.98 16.70 -0.80
CA LEU A 146 -3.08 15.64 -1.80
C LEU A 146 -4.52 15.56 -2.34
N ALA A 147 -5.53 15.66 -1.47
CA ALA A 147 -6.93 15.70 -1.85
C ALA A 147 -7.25 16.91 -2.77
N ASP A 148 -6.75 18.11 -2.44
CA ASP A 148 -6.84 19.30 -3.30
C ASP A 148 -6.26 19.04 -4.71
N ARG A 149 -5.12 18.33 -4.79
CA ARG A 149 -4.51 18.00 -6.07
C ARG A 149 -5.34 16.99 -6.85
N TRP A 150 -5.89 15.95 -6.22
CA TRP A 150 -6.81 15.04 -6.90
C TRP A 150 -8.06 15.73 -7.40
N LEU A 151 -8.67 16.59 -6.56
CA LEU A 151 -9.86 17.35 -6.93
C LEU A 151 -9.61 18.22 -8.16
N THR A 152 -8.58 19.04 -8.11
CA THR A 152 -8.24 19.97 -9.21
C THR A 152 -7.67 19.28 -10.45
N ALA A 153 -7.15 18.06 -10.34
CA ALA A 153 -6.69 17.27 -11.48
C ALA A 153 -7.82 16.55 -12.21
N VAL A 154 -8.95 16.32 -11.55
CA VAL A 154 -10.11 15.61 -12.10
C VAL A 154 -11.22 16.54 -12.55
N SER A 155 -11.43 17.63 -11.82
CA SER A 155 -12.39 18.68 -12.17
C SER A 155 -11.79 19.64 -13.22
N GLU A 156 -12.63 20.37 -13.92
CA GLU A 156 -12.21 21.45 -14.82
C GLU A 156 -11.84 22.75 -14.07
N ILE A 157 -11.82 22.70 -12.74
CA ILE A 157 -11.57 23.85 -11.88
C ILE A 157 -10.08 24.22 -11.93
N SER A 158 -9.81 25.50 -12.16
CA SER A 158 -8.44 26.00 -12.09
C SER A 158 -7.86 25.85 -10.68
N ALA A 159 -6.75 25.13 -10.56
CA ALA A 159 -6.02 24.98 -9.30
C ALA A 159 -5.59 26.33 -8.68
N ARG A 160 -5.49 27.41 -9.50
CA ARG A 160 -5.23 28.76 -9.04
C ARG A 160 -6.47 29.34 -8.37
N HIS A 161 -7.66 29.23 -9.02
CA HIS A 161 -8.93 29.74 -8.45
C HIS A 161 -9.26 28.98 -7.14
N TRP A 162 -9.07 27.65 -7.14
CA TRP A 162 -9.27 26.84 -5.95
C TRP A 162 -8.43 27.34 -4.77
N ARG A 163 -7.10 27.52 -4.98
CA ARG A 163 -6.20 28.00 -3.93
C ARG A 163 -6.43 29.43 -3.48
N SER A 164 -6.87 30.31 -4.39
CA SER A 164 -7.13 31.72 -4.04
C SER A 164 -8.53 31.94 -3.46
N GLY A 165 -9.38 30.90 -3.42
CA GLY A 165 -10.77 31.02 -2.97
C GLY A 165 -11.66 31.87 -3.93
N THR A 166 -11.24 32.01 -5.19
CA THR A 166 -11.97 32.79 -6.21
C THR A 166 -12.77 31.88 -7.15
N VAL A 167 -13.28 30.78 -6.62
CA VAL A 167 -14.14 29.82 -7.36
C VAL A 167 -15.55 30.39 -7.49
N SER A 168 -16.16 30.21 -8.66
CA SER A 168 -17.55 30.52 -8.91
C SER A 168 -18.47 29.52 -8.21
N GLN A 169 -19.76 29.86 -8.10
CA GLN A 169 -20.77 28.95 -7.53
C GLN A 169 -20.91 27.68 -8.37
N GLN A 170 -20.75 27.78 -9.68
CA GLN A 170 -20.82 26.64 -10.57
C GLN A 170 -19.59 25.68 -10.40
N GLU A 171 -18.39 26.25 -10.32
CA GLU A 171 -17.17 25.48 -10.01
C GLU A 171 -17.26 24.79 -8.63
N LEU A 172 -17.90 25.44 -7.65
CA LEU A 172 -18.10 24.84 -6.34
C LEU A 172 -19.05 23.62 -6.40
N ILE A 173 -20.12 23.69 -7.20
CA ILE A 173 -21.02 22.54 -7.41
C ILE A 173 -20.27 21.39 -8.09
N GLU A 174 -19.46 21.69 -9.09
CA GLU A 174 -18.61 20.71 -9.77
C GLU A 174 -17.60 20.07 -8.79
N ALA A 175 -16.96 20.88 -7.94
CA ALA A 175 -16.06 20.39 -6.89
C ALA A 175 -16.77 19.39 -5.97
N HIS A 176 -17.99 19.68 -5.54
CA HIS A 176 -18.76 18.75 -4.69
C HIS A 176 -19.10 17.45 -5.41
N THR A 177 -19.43 17.50 -6.69
CA THR A 177 -19.71 16.32 -7.51
C THR A 177 -18.46 15.46 -7.66
N THR A 178 -17.36 16.07 -8.05
CA THR A 178 -16.04 15.39 -8.18
C THR A 178 -15.58 14.80 -6.85
N ALA A 179 -15.76 15.53 -5.74
CA ALA A 179 -15.42 15.06 -4.41
C ALA A 179 -16.28 13.83 -4.02
N ALA A 180 -17.56 13.80 -4.40
CA ALA A 180 -18.41 12.66 -4.13
C ALA A 180 -17.95 11.39 -4.87
N ASP A 181 -17.44 11.53 -6.09
CA ASP A 181 -16.88 10.42 -6.86
C ASP A 181 -15.52 9.95 -6.29
N LEU A 182 -14.65 10.89 -5.93
CA LEU A 182 -13.35 10.58 -5.30
C LEU A 182 -13.51 9.85 -3.96
N LYS A 183 -14.50 10.20 -3.16
CA LYS A 183 -14.80 9.52 -1.87
C LYS A 183 -15.15 8.04 -2.01
N ARG A 184 -15.56 7.58 -3.18
CA ARG A 184 -15.89 6.18 -3.44
C ARG A 184 -14.66 5.34 -3.79
N LEU A 185 -13.54 5.99 -4.08
CA LEU A 185 -12.32 5.29 -4.42
C LEU A 185 -11.65 4.71 -3.17
N PRO A 186 -11.16 3.47 -3.21
CA PRO A 186 -10.49 2.81 -2.09
C PRO A 186 -9.05 3.33 -1.94
N ILE A 187 -8.90 4.62 -1.65
CA ILE A 187 -7.60 5.28 -1.42
C ILE A 187 -7.51 5.65 0.05
N HIS A 188 -6.45 5.20 0.70
CA HIS A 188 -6.13 5.51 2.08
C HIS A 188 -4.85 6.34 2.11
N VAL A 189 -4.87 7.44 2.85
CA VAL A 189 -3.72 8.36 2.96
C VAL A 189 -3.26 8.38 4.42
N ASP A 190 -1.98 8.18 4.60
CA ASP A 190 -1.29 8.37 5.87
C ASP A 190 -0.26 9.49 5.67
N ASP A 191 -0.43 10.59 6.38
CA ASP A 191 0.46 11.75 6.41
C ASP A 191 1.09 11.97 7.78
N SER A 192 1.04 10.96 8.64
CA SER A 192 1.73 10.98 9.93
C SER A 192 3.25 11.07 9.71
N THR A 193 3.89 11.98 10.42
CA THR A 193 5.35 12.18 10.35
C THR A 193 6.14 11.25 11.26
N SER A 194 5.46 10.43 12.05
CA SER A 194 6.05 9.40 12.92
C SER A 194 6.03 8.05 12.18
N ILE A 195 7.19 7.59 11.78
CA ILE A 195 7.44 6.21 11.36
C ILE A 195 8.01 5.46 12.55
#